data_4c63f50bde0bb2b9794e702b718b44a8
#
_entry.id   4c63f50bde0bb2b9794e702b718b44a8
#
_cell.length_a   1.000
_cell.length_b   1.000
_cell.length_c   1.000
_cell.angle_alpha   90.00
_cell.angle_beta   90.00
_cell.angle_gamma   90.00
#
_symmetry.space_group_name_H-M   'P 1'
#
loop_
_entity.id
_entity.type
_entity.pdbx_description
1 polymer ?
#
loop_
_entity_poly.entity_id
_entity_poly.type
_entity_poly.pdbx_seq_one_letter_code
_entity_poly.pdbx_strand_id
1 'polypeptide(L)'
;LDGADKICLPEQKLARLFVQFVAKAVTDEEVLAVMREAYISDTRSIAGLINYIKQGRPDFQMDENEAAYALLALIYGLSFFRVARFMPEGENDNRQVAFNFVNRWFD
;
A
#
# COMPACT_ATOMS: atom_id res chain seq x y z
N LEU A 1 20.16 8.58 15.40
CA LEU A 1 20.06 9.01 14.00
C LEU A 1 20.61 7.95 13.06
N ASP A 2 21.82 7.47 13.34
CA ASP A 2 22.41 6.44 12.49
C ASP A 2 21.60 5.14 12.53
N GLY A 3 21.00 4.82 13.67
CA GLY A 3 20.16 3.65 13.80
C GLY A 3 18.87 3.78 13.02
N ALA A 4 18.26 4.97 13.03
CA ALA A 4 17.04 5.24 12.28
C ALA A 4 17.30 5.16 10.77
N ASP A 5 18.40 5.73 10.30
CA ASP A 5 18.78 5.66 8.91
C ASP A 5 19.01 4.22 8.44
N LYS A 6 19.66 3.41 9.29
CA LYS A 6 19.90 2.01 8.97
C LYS A 6 18.59 1.21 8.92
N ILE A 7 17.62 1.53 9.78
CA ILE A 7 16.32 0.86 9.78
C ILE A 7 15.52 1.24 8.54
N CYS A 8 15.59 2.50 8.11
CA CYS A 8 14.84 2.99 6.94
C CYS A 8 15.43 2.53 5.61
N LEU A 9 16.74 2.27 5.56
CA LEU A 9 17.41 1.88 4.32
C LEU A 9 16.83 0.64 3.66
N PRO A 10 16.56 -0.47 4.39
CA PRO A 10 15.94 -1.65 3.76
C PRO A 10 14.55 -1.35 3.20
N GLU A 11 13.74 -0.56 3.90
CA GLU A 11 12.42 -0.19 3.41
C GLU A 11 12.51 0.65 2.15
N GLN A 12 13.46 1.59 2.09
CA GLN A 12 13.67 2.40 0.89
C GLN A 12 14.16 1.55 -0.29
N LYS A 13 15.04 0.59 -0.02
CA LYS A 13 15.50 -0.32 -1.07
C LYS A 13 14.36 -1.15 -1.62
N LEU A 14 13.51 -1.68 -0.75
CA LEU A 14 12.35 -2.45 -1.17
C LEU A 14 11.38 -1.60 -1.99
N ALA A 15 11.15 -0.36 -1.57
CA ALA A 15 10.29 0.55 -2.33
C ALA A 15 10.86 0.86 -3.71
N ARG A 16 12.17 1.07 -3.81
CA ARG A 16 12.83 1.31 -5.09
C ARG A 16 12.74 0.09 -5.99
N LEU A 17 12.99 -1.10 -5.44
CA LEU A 17 12.85 -2.34 -6.19
C LEU A 17 11.43 -2.50 -6.70
N PHE A 18 10.43 -2.20 -5.86
CA PHE A 18 9.03 -2.27 -6.25
C PHE A 18 8.75 -1.36 -7.45
N VAL A 19 9.22 -0.11 -7.40
CA VAL A 19 9.03 0.83 -8.51
C VAL A 19 9.69 0.31 -9.78
N GLN A 20 10.89 -0.27 -9.67
CA GLN A 20 11.58 -0.86 -10.81
C GLN A 20 10.81 -2.03 -11.39
N PHE A 21 10.24 -2.89 -10.54
CA PHE A 21 9.41 -4.01 -10.99
C PHE A 21 8.15 -3.52 -11.69
N VAL A 22 7.50 -2.48 -11.16
CA VAL A 22 6.32 -1.89 -11.80
C VAL A 22 6.67 -1.38 -13.20
N ALA A 23 7.78 -0.65 -13.31
CA ALA A 23 8.24 -0.15 -14.59
C ALA A 23 8.54 -1.28 -15.57
N LYS A 24 9.16 -2.35 -15.08
CA LYS A 24 9.45 -3.52 -15.90
C LYS A 24 8.18 -4.23 -16.34
N ALA A 25 7.19 -4.34 -15.46
CA ALA A 25 5.93 -5.02 -15.75
C ALA A 25 5.17 -4.38 -16.91
N VAL A 26 5.38 -3.08 -17.14
CA VAL A 26 4.73 -2.38 -18.27
C VAL A 26 5.13 -2.96 -19.61
N THR A 27 6.37 -3.49 -19.72
CA THR A 27 6.92 -3.98 -20.97
C THR A 27 7.27 -5.48 -20.95
N ASP A 28 7.09 -6.16 -19.83
CA ASP A 28 7.48 -7.57 -19.66
C ASP A 28 6.34 -8.35 -19.06
N GLU A 29 5.73 -9.24 -19.86
CA GLU A 29 4.55 -10.01 -19.45
C GLU A 29 4.83 -10.98 -18.33
N GLU A 30 6.03 -11.54 -18.25
CA GLU A 30 6.39 -12.47 -17.18
C GLU A 30 6.45 -11.74 -15.84
N VAL A 31 7.05 -10.55 -15.81
CA VAL A 31 7.11 -9.72 -14.62
C VAL A 31 5.70 -9.28 -14.23
N LEU A 32 4.89 -8.90 -15.21
CA LEU A 32 3.51 -8.51 -14.97
C LEU A 32 2.72 -9.64 -14.32
N ALA A 33 2.88 -10.87 -14.80
CA ALA A 33 2.17 -12.02 -14.25
C ALA A 33 2.54 -12.26 -12.78
N VAL A 34 3.82 -12.17 -12.44
CA VAL A 34 4.28 -12.34 -11.06
C VAL A 34 3.72 -11.25 -10.15
N MET A 35 3.77 -10.01 -10.60
CA MET A 35 3.25 -8.90 -9.82
C MET A 35 1.74 -8.98 -9.65
N ARG A 36 1.04 -9.39 -10.70
CA ARG A 36 -0.43 -9.54 -10.64
C ARG A 36 -0.83 -10.57 -9.60
N GLU A 37 -0.13 -11.71 -9.55
CA GLU A 37 -0.41 -12.74 -8.55
C GLU A 37 -0.17 -12.22 -7.13
N ALA A 38 0.92 -11.48 -6.92
CA ALA A 38 1.23 -10.89 -5.62
C ALA A 38 0.13 -9.91 -5.19
N TYR A 39 -0.34 -9.07 -6.11
CA TYR A 39 -1.42 -8.12 -5.84
C TYR A 39 -2.73 -8.81 -5.52
N ILE A 40 -3.06 -9.85 -6.28
CA ILE A 40 -4.29 -10.61 -6.03
C ILE A 40 -4.24 -11.23 -4.64
N SER A 41 -3.11 -11.83 -4.27
CA SER A 41 -2.93 -12.44 -2.96
C SER A 41 -3.07 -11.40 -1.84
N ASP A 42 -2.39 -10.26 -1.97
CA ASP A 42 -2.45 -9.19 -0.98
C ASP A 42 -3.87 -8.63 -0.86
N THR A 43 -4.54 -8.42 -1.99
CA THR A 43 -5.91 -7.91 -2.00
C THR A 43 -6.84 -8.86 -1.28
N ARG A 44 -6.72 -10.16 -1.50
CA ARG A 44 -7.55 -11.16 -0.84
C ARG A 44 -7.33 -11.17 0.67
N SER A 45 -6.07 -11.07 1.10
CA SER A 45 -5.73 -11.06 2.52
C SER A 45 -6.35 -9.84 3.22
N ILE A 46 -6.22 -8.67 2.62
CA ILE A 46 -6.75 -7.44 3.19
C ILE A 46 -8.28 -7.44 3.14
N ALA A 47 -8.87 -7.92 2.04
CA ALA A 47 -10.33 -8.02 1.92
C ALA A 47 -10.91 -8.93 3.02
N GLY A 48 -10.20 -10.02 3.34
CA GLY A 48 -10.62 -10.91 4.42
C GLY A 48 -10.64 -10.22 5.77
N LEU A 49 -9.60 -9.40 6.06
CA LEU A 49 -9.57 -8.60 7.28
C LEU A 49 -10.69 -7.58 7.32
N ILE A 50 -10.93 -6.89 6.22
CA ILE A 50 -11.98 -5.88 6.12
C ILE A 50 -13.36 -6.54 6.32
N ASN A 51 -13.56 -7.71 5.71
CA ASN A 51 -14.82 -8.45 5.87
C ASN A 51 -15.07 -8.82 7.33
N TYR A 52 -14.01 -9.24 8.03
CA TYR A 52 -14.10 -9.56 9.45
C TYR A 52 -14.51 -8.33 10.27
N ILE A 53 -13.88 -7.19 10.01
CA ILE A 53 -14.20 -5.94 10.70
C ILE A 53 -15.61 -5.48 10.35
N LYS A 54 -16.02 -5.62 9.09
CA LYS A 54 -17.32 -5.22 8.59
C LYS A 54 -18.46 -5.95 9.31
N GLN A 55 -18.26 -7.20 9.71
CA GLN A 55 -19.27 -7.96 10.43
C GLN A 55 -19.65 -7.32 11.77
N GLY A 56 -18.72 -6.61 12.40
CA GLY A 56 -18.98 -5.86 13.62
C GLY A 56 -19.45 -4.43 13.40
N ARG A 57 -19.56 -4.00 12.15
CA ARG A 57 -19.91 -2.62 11.77
C ARG A 57 -20.93 -2.64 10.63
N PRO A 58 -22.22 -2.83 10.95
CA PRO A 58 -23.25 -2.97 9.89
C PRO A 58 -23.44 -1.70 9.06
N ASP A 59 -22.96 -0.56 9.53
CA ASP A 59 -22.99 0.69 8.79
C ASP A 59 -21.89 0.85 7.74
N PHE A 60 -20.96 -0.11 7.67
CA PHE A 60 -19.91 -0.10 6.67
C PHE A 60 -20.49 -0.44 5.30
N GLN A 61 -20.46 0.51 4.38
CA GLN A 61 -21.15 0.38 3.08
C GLN A 61 -20.24 -0.05 1.93
N MET A 62 -18.93 0.00 2.13
CA MET A 62 -18.00 -0.28 1.05
C MET A 62 -17.81 -1.78 0.86
N ASP A 63 -17.72 -2.22 -0.39
CA ASP A 63 -17.35 -3.60 -0.69
C ASP A 63 -15.93 -3.89 -0.21
N GLU A 64 -15.70 -5.05 0.40
CA GLU A 64 -14.40 -5.39 0.98
C GLU A 64 -13.28 -5.50 -0.06
N ASN A 65 -13.58 -5.95 -1.26
CA ASN A 65 -12.58 -6.05 -2.31
C ASN A 65 -12.20 -4.66 -2.83
N GLU A 66 -13.19 -3.80 -3.00
CA GLU A 66 -12.96 -2.42 -3.41
C GLU A 66 -12.16 -1.66 -2.36
N ALA A 67 -12.51 -1.83 -1.09
CA ALA A 67 -11.79 -1.20 0.02
C ALA A 67 -10.34 -1.68 0.08
N ALA A 68 -10.12 -2.98 -0.08
CA ALA A 68 -8.77 -3.56 -0.08
C ALA A 68 -7.93 -3.02 -1.23
N TYR A 69 -8.50 -2.95 -2.41
CA TYR A 69 -7.82 -2.41 -3.59
C TYR A 69 -7.43 -0.94 -3.37
N ALA A 70 -8.37 -0.14 -2.88
CA ALA A 70 -8.13 1.27 -2.62
C ALA A 70 -7.02 1.48 -1.58
N LEU A 71 -7.04 0.68 -0.52
CA LEU A 71 -6.02 0.78 0.52
C LEU A 71 -4.64 0.41 -0.01
N LEU A 72 -4.53 -0.67 -0.77
CA LEU A 72 -3.26 -1.06 -1.37
C LEU A 72 -2.75 0.01 -2.34
N ALA A 73 -3.63 0.55 -3.18
CA ALA A 73 -3.26 1.61 -4.10
C ALA A 73 -2.73 2.84 -3.36
N LEU A 74 -3.37 3.19 -2.23
CA LEU A 74 -2.92 4.31 -1.41
C LEU A 74 -1.53 4.04 -0.81
N ILE A 75 -1.32 2.87 -0.23
CA ILE A 75 -0.05 2.51 0.40
C ILE A 75 1.08 2.52 -0.64
N TYR A 76 0.86 1.88 -1.77
CA TYR A 76 1.88 1.82 -2.82
C TYR A 76 2.10 3.18 -3.47
N GLY A 77 1.03 3.97 -3.65
CA GLY A 77 1.15 5.32 -4.17
C GLY A 77 1.95 6.24 -3.24
N LEU A 78 1.69 6.15 -1.94
CA LEU A 78 2.44 6.92 -0.95
C LEU A 78 3.91 6.51 -0.93
N SER A 79 4.19 5.21 -1.03
CA SER A 79 5.55 4.69 -1.10
C SER A 79 6.27 5.19 -2.35
N PHE A 80 5.58 5.19 -3.48
CA PHE A 80 6.12 5.71 -4.73
C PHE A 80 6.47 7.20 -4.60
N PHE A 81 5.56 7.98 -4.03
CA PHE A 81 5.78 9.42 -3.83
C PHE A 81 7.01 9.68 -2.98
N ARG A 82 7.22 8.87 -1.95
CA ARG A 82 8.40 8.99 -1.09
C ARG A 82 9.68 8.69 -1.86
N VAL A 83 9.72 7.61 -2.63
CA VAL A 83 10.88 7.22 -3.43
C VAL A 83 11.18 8.27 -4.49
N ALA A 84 10.16 8.80 -5.14
CA ALA A 84 10.29 9.83 -6.16
C ALA A 84 10.55 11.22 -5.58
N ARG A 85 10.49 11.37 -4.27
CA ARG A 85 10.69 12.65 -3.55
C ARG A 85 9.67 13.70 -3.95
N PHE A 86 8.43 13.25 -4.21
CA PHE A 86 7.33 14.16 -4.51
C PHE A 86 6.73 14.77 -3.26
N MET A 87 7.00 14.18 -2.09
CA MET A 87 6.47 14.66 -0.83
C MET A 87 7.47 15.61 -0.16
N PRO A 88 6.98 16.65 0.51
CA PRO A 88 7.87 17.50 1.32
C PRO A 88 8.57 16.69 2.41
N GLU A 89 9.84 17.01 2.65
CA GLU A 89 10.63 16.29 3.63
C GLU A 89 10.04 16.45 5.03
N GLY A 90 9.98 15.33 5.75
CA GLY A 90 9.68 15.30 7.18
C GLY A 90 8.26 15.61 7.58
N GLU A 91 7.36 15.84 6.64
CA GLU A 91 6.01 16.28 6.98
C GLU A 91 4.99 15.16 7.09
N ASN A 92 5.17 14.05 6.38
CA ASN A 92 4.15 13.00 6.36
C ASN A 92 4.73 11.64 6.72
N ASP A 93 4.04 10.99 7.64
CA ASP A 93 4.22 9.57 7.90
C ASP A 93 3.19 8.83 7.06
N ASN A 94 3.65 8.00 6.12
CA ASN A 94 2.77 7.26 5.23
C ASN A 94 1.80 6.36 5.99
N ARG A 95 2.25 5.76 7.10
CA ARG A 95 1.37 4.94 7.94
C ARG A 95 0.25 5.78 8.54
N GLN A 96 0.57 6.97 9.01
CA GLN A 96 -0.43 7.85 9.61
C GLN A 96 -1.44 8.32 8.58
N VAL A 97 -0.98 8.65 7.36
CA VAL A 97 -1.87 9.04 6.27
C VAL A 97 -2.83 7.91 5.93
N ALA A 98 -2.30 6.70 5.75
CA ALA A 98 -3.13 5.54 5.43
C ALA A 98 -4.11 5.22 6.56
N PHE A 99 -3.64 5.28 7.81
CA PHE A 99 -4.46 5.03 8.99
C PHE A 99 -5.61 6.02 9.10
N ASN A 100 -5.32 7.31 8.91
CA ASN A 100 -6.34 8.34 8.95
C ASN A 100 -7.39 8.16 7.86
N PHE A 101 -6.95 7.75 6.66
CA PHE A 101 -7.86 7.48 5.56
C PHE A 101 -8.80 6.33 5.90
N VAL A 102 -8.26 5.22 6.42
CA VAL A 102 -9.05 4.04 6.77
C VAL A 102 -10.02 4.37 7.92
N ASN A 103 -9.58 5.16 8.90
CA ASN A 103 -10.45 5.52 10.01
C ASN A 103 -11.73 6.22 9.57
N ARG A 104 -11.69 6.94 8.47
CA ARG A 104 -12.87 7.62 7.95
C ARG A 104 -13.92 6.66 7.43
N TRP A 105 -13.51 5.44 7.10
CA TRP A 105 -14.46 4.41 6.65
C TRP A 105 -15.40 3.98 7.78
N PHE A 106 -14.98 4.20 9.02
CA PHE A 106 -15.70 3.72 10.20
C PHE A 106 -16.33 4.85 11.01
N ASP A 107 -16.24 6.06 10.51
CA ASP A 107 -16.92 7.21 11.15
C ASP A 107 -18.41 7.32 10.66
#